data_20d55d54177f4b2a465710020bff2ba7
#
_entry.id   20d55d54177f4b2a465710020bff2ba7
#
_cell.length_a   1.000
_cell.length_b   1.000
_cell.length_c   1.000
_cell.angle_alpha   90.00
_cell.angle_beta   90.00
_cell.angle_gamma   90.00
#
_symmetry.space_group_name_H-M   'P 1'
#
loop_
_entity.id
_entity.type
_entity.pdbx_description
1 polymer ?
#
loop_
_entity_poly.entity_id
_entity_poly.type
_entity_poly.pdbx_seq_one_letter_code
_entity_poly.pdbx_strand_id
1 'polypeptide(L)'
;VYADYLGLVDECNESNNTVLNFPLNIRSSDIAPVYPSEYSIVPNASGFKLKASTVDPFAEPRNYKFQIDTLRSFSSTFLKQGLVYSGGGVVNWQPPFSLQPGLVYYWRVSRDSLPTDTVHPEWKESSFIHKPTITGWSQAHYSQFRKDEFTNVIYDESADTTFRFVTTFSSLEVNNYQNISASYNPNFKIN
;
A
#
# COMPACT_ATOMS: atom_id res chain seq x y z
N VAL A 1 -0.85 27.51 -16.85
CA VAL A 1 -2.08 27.41 -17.67
C VAL A 1 -2.50 28.81 -18.03
N TYR A 2 -2.80 29.03 -19.29
CA TYR A 2 -3.32 30.28 -19.80
C TYR A 2 -4.77 30.04 -20.27
N ALA A 3 -5.71 30.83 -19.77
CA ALA A 3 -7.03 30.98 -20.37
C ALA A 3 -6.94 32.13 -21.37
N ASP A 4 -7.68 32.03 -22.44
CA ASP A 4 -7.66 33.04 -23.53
C ASP A 4 -6.26 33.55 -23.93
N TYR A 5 -5.36 32.62 -24.30
CA TYR A 5 -3.96 32.89 -24.64
C TYR A 5 -3.80 33.96 -25.77
N LEU A 6 -4.79 34.09 -26.64
CA LEU A 6 -4.76 35.02 -27.74
C LEU A 6 -5.49 36.34 -27.46
N GLY A 7 -6.09 36.51 -26.28
CA GLY A 7 -6.86 37.70 -25.92
C GLY A 7 -8.04 37.97 -26.87
N LEU A 8 -8.74 36.90 -27.26
CA LEU A 8 -9.86 36.98 -28.21
C LEU A 8 -11.20 37.27 -27.53
N VAL A 9 -11.27 37.15 -26.23
CA VAL A 9 -12.44 37.42 -25.41
C VAL A 9 -12.15 38.68 -24.58
N ASP A 10 -12.89 39.75 -24.80
CA ASP A 10 -12.80 40.98 -24.01
C ASP A 10 -13.28 40.71 -22.58
N GLU A 11 -12.39 40.78 -21.62
CA GLU A 11 -12.68 40.54 -20.19
C GLU A 11 -12.48 41.81 -19.35
N CYS A 12 -13.23 41.92 -18.26
CA CYS A 12 -13.08 43.06 -17.34
C CYS A 12 -11.71 43.08 -16.62
N ASN A 13 -10.98 41.96 -16.64
CA ASN A 13 -9.67 41.82 -16.01
C ASN A 13 -8.81 40.79 -16.76
N GLU A 14 -7.94 41.27 -17.62
CA GLU A 14 -7.00 40.45 -18.41
C GLU A 14 -5.83 39.84 -17.56
N SER A 15 -5.65 40.30 -16.33
CA SER A 15 -4.55 39.84 -15.50
C SER A 15 -4.82 38.51 -14.80
N ASN A 16 -6.04 38.00 -14.79
CA ASN A 16 -6.43 36.72 -14.18
C ASN A 16 -6.38 35.50 -15.12
N ASN A 17 -5.98 35.70 -16.37
CA ASN A 17 -5.91 34.68 -17.42
C ASN A 17 -4.75 33.71 -17.23
N THR A 18 -3.92 33.89 -16.19
CA THR A 18 -2.74 33.06 -15.94
C THR A 18 -2.79 32.46 -14.55
N VAL A 19 -2.75 31.12 -14.48
CA VAL A 19 -2.51 30.40 -13.23
C VAL A 19 -1.09 29.86 -13.23
N LEU A 20 -0.24 30.41 -12.36
CA LEU A 20 1.10 29.88 -12.10
C LEU A 20 1.00 28.72 -11.10
N ASN A 21 1.81 27.69 -11.33
CA ASN A 21 1.89 26.49 -10.46
C ASN A 21 0.56 25.74 -10.32
N PHE A 22 -0.19 25.59 -11.41
CA PHE A 22 -1.36 24.74 -11.40
C PHE A 22 -0.92 23.27 -11.22
N PRO A 23 -1.35 22.57 -10.15
CA PRO A 23 -1.00 21.17 -9.95
C PRO A 23 -1.67 20.33 -11.03
N LEU A 24 -0.90 19.93 -12.04
CA LEU A 24 -1.36 18.99 -13.04
C LEU A 24 -1.21 17.56 -12.51
N ASN A 25 -2.30 16.95 -12.08
CA ASN A 25 -2.31 15.52 -11.77
C ASN A 25 -2.32 14.71 -13.06
N ILE A 26 -1.16 14.31 -13.52
CA ILE A 26 -1.04 13.34 -14.61
C ILE A 26 -1.43 11.97 -14.05
N ARG A 27 -2.62 11.51 -14.38
CA ARG A 27 -3.03 10.13 -14.07
C ARG A 27 -2.38 9.22 -15.10
N SER A 28 -1.56 8.29 -14.63
CA SER A 28 -1.05 7.24 -15.49
C SER A 28 -2.20 6.32 -15.92
N SER A 29 -2.13 5.76 -17.12
CA SER A 29 -3.08 4.74 -17.61
C SER A 29 -2.91 3.39 -16.90
N ASP A 30 -2.64 3.42 -15.60
CA ASP A 30 -2.25 2.27 -14.81
C ASP A 30 -3.47 1.54 -14.23
N ILE A 31 -3.21 0.42 -13.59
CA ILE A 31 -4.21 -0.40 -12.90
C ILE A 31 -3.89 -0.44 -11.40
N ALA A 32 -4.91 -0.42 -10.56
CA ALA A 32 -4.74 -0.47 -9.12
C ALA A 32 -5.61 -1.56 -8.47
N PRO A 33 -5.12 -2.22 -7.40
CA PRO A 33 -5.91 -3.12 -6.58
C PRO A 33 -7.14 -2.44 -5.98
N VAL A 34 -8.29 -3.12 -6.05
CA VAL A 34 -9.55 -2.63 -5.47
C VAL A 34 -10.11 -3.61 -4.44
N TYR A 35 -10.11 -4.91 -4.75
CA TYR A 35 -10.62 -5.92 -3.83
C TYR A 35 -9.77 -7.19 -3.90
N PRO A 36 -9.38 -7.74 -2.77
CA PRO A 36 -9.47 -7.17 -1.42
C PRO A 36 -8.68 -5.88 -1.29
N SER A 37 -9.21 -4.91 -0.53
CA SER A 37 -8.47 -3.69 -0.21
C SER A 37 -7.27 -4.00 0.69
N GLU A 38 -6.30 -3.12 0.71
CA GLU A 38 -5.10 -3.33 1.52
C GLU A 38 -5.44 -3.55 3.00
N TYR A 39 -4.84 -4.57 3.59
CA TYR A 39 -5.03 -5.02 4.98
C TYR A 39 -6.44 -5.50 5.33
N SER A 40 -7.31 -5.72 4.36
CA SER A 40 -8.66 -6.18 4.64
C SER A 40 -8.71 -7.60 5.19
N ILE A 41 -9.73 -7.88 5.99
CA ILE A 41 -10.09 -9.23 6.40
C ILE A 41 -11.16 -9.75 5.44
N VAL A 42 -10.88 -10.85 4.75
CA VAL A 42 -11.81 -11.50 3.81
C VAL A 42 -12.50 -12.66 4.51
N PRO A 43 -13.83 -12.57 4.75
CA PRO A 43 -14.55 -13.60 5.52
C PRO A 43 -14.96 -14.80 4.67
N ASN A 44 -15.14 -14.62 3.36
CA ASN A 44 -15.68 -15.66 2.49
C ASN A 44 -14.66 -16.05 1.40
N ALA A 45 -14.31 -17.32 1.36
CA ALA A 45 -13.43 -17.90 0.35
C ALA A 45 -14.18 -18.39 -0.90
N SER A 46 -15.49 -18.62 -0.81
CA SER A 46 -16.28 -19.15 -1.94
C SER A 46 -16.42 -18.11 -3.03
N GLY A 47 -16.05 -18.48 -4.26
CA GLY A 47 -16.12 -17.59 -5.42
C GLY A 47 -15.18 -16.36 -5.32
N PHE A 48 -14.16 -16.42 -4.48
CA PHE A 48 -13.22 -15.34 -4.27
C PHE A 48 -12.55 -14.92 -5.59
N LYS A 49 -12.50 -13.61 -5.81
CA LYS A 49 -11.83 -12.99 -6.97
C LYS A 49 -11.03 -11.78 -6.52
N LEU A 50 -9.86 -11.64 -7.08
CA LEU A 50 -9.13 -10.38 -7.03
C LEU A 50 -9.74 -9.42 -8.05
N LYS A 51 -9.94 -8.17 -7.64
CA LYS A 51 -10.49 -7.12 -8.52
C LYS A 51 -9.53 -5.94 -8.53
N ALA A 52 -9.21 -5.47 -9.71
CA ALA A 52 -8.42 -4.29 -9.94
C ALA A 52 -9.18 -3.33 -10.85
N SER A 53 -8.91 -2.05 -10.76
CA SER A 53 -9.53 -1.03 -11.60
C SER A 53 -8.47 -0.30 -12.39
N THR A 54 -8.71 -0.14 -13.67
CA THR A 54 -7.90 0.77 -14.49
C THR A 54 -8.23 2.21 -14.13
N VAL A 55 -7.24 3.08 -14.23
CA VAL A 55 -7.43 4.52 -14.02
C VAL A 55 -8.28 5.12 -15.13
N ASP A 56 -8.09 4.64 -16.36
CA ASP A 56 -8.93 4.99 -17.50
C ASP A 56 -9.97 3.88 -17.72
N PRO A 57 -11.28 4.17 -17.49
CA PRO A 57 -12.34 3.18 -17.72
C PRO A 57 -12.56 2.86 -19.19
N PHE A 58 -12.04 3.66 -20.11
CA PHE A 58 -12.15 3.48 -21.55
C PHE A 58 -10.82 3.04 -22.18
N ALA A 59 -9.86 2.57 -21.36
CA ALA A 59 -8.58 2.09 -21.86
C ALA A 59 -8.77 0.97 -22.89
N GLU A 60 -7.95 1.01 -23.93
CA GLU A 60 -7.91 -0.05 -24.95
C GLU A 60 -7.67 -1.43 -24.33
N PRO A 61 -8.31 -2.48 -24.88
CA PRO A 61 -8.14 -3.83 -24.39
C PRO A 61 -6.69 -4.28 -24.41
N ARG A 62 -6.23 -4.81 -23.27
CA ARG A 62 -4.87 -5.34 -23.09
C ARG A 62 -4.85 -6.48 -22.08
N ASN A 63 -3.71 -7.10 -21.94
CA ASN A 63 -3.51 -8.09 -20.90
C ASN A 63 -3.15 -7.42 -19.55
N TYR A 64 -3.73 -7.96 -18.49
CA TYR A 64 -3.40 -7.62 -17.11
C TYR A 64 -2.86 -8.86 -16.42
N LYS A 65 -1.71 -8.70 -15.78
CA LYS A 65 -1.01 -9.77 -15.05
C LYS A 65 -1.35 -9.69 -13.58
N PHE A 66 -1.84 -10.79 -13.02
CA PHE A 66 -2.11 -10.93 -11.59
C PHE A 66 -1.14 -11.93 -10.99
N GLN A 67 -0.69 -11.64 -9.77
CA GLN A 67 0.06 -12.57 -8.94
C GLN A 67 -0.48 -12.55 -7.52
N ILE A 68 -0.49 -13.70 -6.87
CA ILE A 68 -0.82 -13.86 -5.45
C ILE A 68 0.13 -14.87 -4.81
N ASP A 69 0.61 -14.55 -3.62
CA ASP A 69 1.54 -15.36 -2.85
C ASP A 69 1.27 -15.21 -1.36
N THR A 70 1.81 -16.09 -0.56
CA THR A 70 1.89 -15.98 0.91
C THR A 70 3.13 -15.24 1.38
N LEU A 71 4.12 -15.04 0.51
CA LEU A 71 5.29 -14.20 0.74
C LEU A 71 5.19 -12.92 -0.08
N ARG A 72 5.55 -11.79 0.55
CA ARG A 72 5.58 -10.49 -0.13
C ARG A 72 6.59 -10.41 -1.28
N SER A 73 7.65 -11.21 -1.22
CA SER A 73 8.66 -11.30 -2.30
C SER A 73 8.14 -11.96 -3.57
N PHE A 74 6.94 -12.58 -3.55
CA PHE A 74 6.37 -13.33 -4.66
C PHE A 74 7.31 -14.43 -5.18
N SER A 75 7.96 -15.14 -4.27
CA SER A 75 8.99 -16.15 -4.55
C SER A 75 8.72 -17.50 -3.89
N SER A 76 7.57 -17.69 -3.23
CA SER A 76 7.25 -18.96 -2.60
C SER A 76 6.78 -20.00 -3.62
N THR A 77 6.78 -21.26 -3.20
CA THR A 77 6.21 -22.36 -3.97
C THR A 77 4.69 -22.26 -4.15
N PHE A 78 4.05 -21.42 -3.34
CA PHE A 78 2.61 -21.16 -3.40
C PHE A 78 2.25 -20.19 -4.53
N LEU A 79 3.18 -19.39 -5.04
CA LEU A 79 2.91 -18.35 -6.04
C LEU A 79 1.94 -18.83 -7.13
N LYS A 80 0.85 -18.10 -7.31
CA LYS A 80 -0.10 -18.26 -8.42
C LYS A 80 -0.14 -16.99 -9.25
N GLN A 81 -0.28 -17.17 -10.54
CA GLN A 81 -0.36 -16.06 -11.48
C GLN A 81 -1.43 -16.30 -12.54
N GLY A 82 -1.96 -15.24 -13.09
CA GLY A 82 -2.95 -15.26 -14.12
C GLY A 82 -2.84 -14.08 -15.06
N LEU A 83 -3.32 -14.27 -16.27
CA LEU A 83 -3.38 -13.27 -17.32
C LEU A 83 -4.85 -13.07 -17.68
N VAL A 84 -5.31 -11.82 -17.67
CA VAL A 84 -6.68 -11.46 -18.03
C VAL A 84 -6.65 -10.42 -19.14
N TYR A 85 -7.27 -10.75 -20.27
CA TYR A 85 -7.49 -9.77 -21.33
C TYR A 85 -8.79 -9.01 -21.09
N SER A 86 -8.72 -7.69 -20.99
CA SER A 86 -9.87 -6.83 -20.69
C SER A 86 -9.65 -5.43 -21.24
N GLY A 87 -10.74 -4.73 -21.54
CA GLY A 87 -10.74 -3.29 -21.67
C GLY A 87 -10.60 -2.57 -20.34
N GLY A 88 -10.76 -1.24 -20.37
CA GLY A 88 -10.79 -0.42 -19.15
C GLY A 88 -11.93 -0.79 -18.19
N GLY A 89 -11.86 -0.27 -16.98
CA GLY A 89 -12.81 -0.53 -15.90
C GLY A 89 -12.31 -1.55 -14.89
N VAL A 90 -13.20 -2.44 -14.45
CA VAL A 90 -12.88 -3.43 -13.41
C VAL A 90 -12.42 -4.74 -14.04
N VAL A 91 -11.19 -5.13 -13.76
CA VAL A 91 -10.59 -6.39 -14.20
C VAL A 91 -10.63 -7.39 -13.04
N ASN A 92 -11.13 -8.60 -13.30
CA ASN A 92 -11.33 -9.63 -12.29
C ASN A 92 -10.49 -10.87 -12.62
N TRP A 93 -9.81 -11.41 -11.61
CA TRP A 93 -9.15 -12.70 -11.71
C TRP A 93 -9.53 -13.61 -10.55
N GLN A 94 -9.86 -14.85 -10.85
CA GLN A 94 -10.12 -15.87 -9.84
C GLN A 94 -8.87 -16.75 -9.69
N PRO A 95 -8.19 -16.70 -8.53
CA PRO A 95 -7.04 -17.56 -8.29
C PRO A 95 -7.45 -19.04 -8.28
N PRO A 96 -6.60 -19.96 -8.80
CA PRO A 96 -6.92 -21.38 -8.93
C PRO A 96 -6.68 -22.15 -7.61
N PHE A 97 -7.16 -21.62 -6.47
CA PHE A 97 -7.07 -22.25 -5.15
C PHE A 97 -8.13 -21.67 -4.20
N SER A 98 -8.34 -22.33 -3.07
CA SER A 98 -9.19 -21.85 -1.98
C SER A 98 -8.34 -21.16 -0.92
N LEU A 99 -8.82 -20.03 -0.40
CA LEU A 99 -8.16 -19.32 0.69
C LEU A 99 -8.12 -20.21 1.96
N GLN A 100 -6.98 -20.21 2.63
CA GLN A 100 -6.80 -20.92 3.89
C GLN A 100 -6.99 -19.94 5.07
N PRO A 101 -7.77 -20.31 6.10
CA PRO A 101 -7.99 -19.48 7.27
C PRO A 101 -6.69 -19.12 8.00
N GLY A 102 -6.56 -17.86 8.42
CA GLY A 102 -5.43 -17.37 9.18
C GLY A 102 -4.19 -17.01 8.36
N LEU A 103 -4.17 -17.28 7.05
CA LEU A 103 -3.05 -16.88 6.20
C LEU A 103 -3.21 -15.47 5.67
N VAL A 104 -2.10 -14.74 5.64
CA VAL A 104 -1.95 -13.48 4.93
C VAL A 104 -1.55 -13.77 3.49
N TYR A 105 -2.19 -13.10 2.57
CA TYR A 105 -1.92 -13.15 1.15
C TYR A 105 -1.45 -11.80 0.66
N TYR A 106 -0.40 -11.78 -0.13
CA TYR A 106 0.09 -10.63 -0.88
C TYR A 106 -0.31 -10.84 -2.33
N TRP A 107 -0.84 -9.81 -2.95
CA TRP A 107 -1.18 -9.88 -4.36
C TRP A 107 -0.82 -8.59 -5.06
N ARG A 108 -0.58 -8.71 -6.34
CA ARG A 108 -0.24 -7.57 -7.17
C ARG A 108 -0.80 -7.71 -8.56
N VAL A 109 -0.98 -6.58 -9.19
CA VAL A 109 -1.46 -6.48 -10.56
C VAL A 109 -0.59 -5.49 -11.33
N SER A 110 -0.40 -5.79 -12.61
CA SER A 110 0.28 -4.92 -13.56
C SER A 110 -0.41 -5.03 -14.91
N ARG A 111 -0.43 -3.94 -15.66
CA ARG A 111 -0.81 -3.99 -17.07
C ARG A 111 0.32 -4.57 -17.91
N ASP A 112 0.01 -5.12 -19.07
CA ASP A 112 1.02 -5.44 -20.07
C ASP A 112 1.55 -4.19 -20.77
N SER A 113 2.76 -4.25 -21.31
CA SER A 113 3.36 -3.17 -22.07
C SER A 113 2.94 -3.24 -23.53
N LEU A 114 2.41 -2.14 -24.05
CA LEU A 114 2.16 -1.98 -25.48
C LEU A 114 3.30 -1.16 -26.11
N PRO A 115 3.56 -1.32 -27.42
CA PRO A 115 4.58 -0.50 -28.11
C PRO A 115 4.32 1.01 -28.05
N THR A 116 3.08 1.41 -27.82
CA THR A 116 2.65 2.81 -27.69
C THR A 116 2.78 3.36 -26.28
N ASP A 117 3.09 2.53 -25.29
CA ASP A 117 3.21 2.98 -23.92
C ASP A 117 4.48 3.81 -23.72
N THR A 118 4.33 4.99 -23.18
CA THR A 118 5.45 5.90 -22.83
C THR A 118 6.01 5.63 -21.44
N VAL A 119 5.29 4.88 -20.61
CA VAL A 119 5.65 4.54 -19.23
C VAL A 119 5.65 3.03 -19.07
N HIS A 120 6.71 2.51 -18.49
CA HIS A 120 6.81 1.08 -18.18
C HIS A 120 5.75 0.67 -17.15
N PRO A 121 5.13 -0.52 -17.33
CA PRO A 121 4.16 -1.03 -16.38
C PRO A 121 4.83 -1.34 -15.04
N GLU A 122 4.18 -0.89 -13.97
CA GLU A 122 4.61 -1.17 -12.61
C GLU A 122 3.66 -2.15 -11.93
N TRP A 123 4.18 -2.91 -10.98
CA TRP A 123 3.36 -3.72 -10.09
C TRP A 123 2.73 -2.85 -9.00
N LYS A 124 1.41 -2.95 -8.88
CA LYS A 124 0.65 -2.36 -7.78
C LYS A 124 0.24 -3.47 -6.81
N GLU A 125 0.68 -3.34 -5.57
CA GLU A 125 0.58 -4.38 -4.55
C GLU A 125 -0.52 -4.08 -3.54
N SER A 126 -1.11 -5.14 -3.00
CA SER A 126 -2.05 -5.12 -1.88
C SER A 126 -1.90 -6.41 -1.08
N SER A 127 -2.42 -6.42 0.14
CA SER A 127 -2.40 -7.60 1.00
C SER A 127 -3.70 -7.73 1.79
N PHE A 128 -4.04 -8.95 2.16
CA PHE A 128 -5.23 -9.25 2.97
C PHE A 128 -5.02 -10.52 3.79
N ILE A 129 -5.86 -10.73 4.80
CA ILE A 129 -5.92 -11.98 5.55
C ILE A 129 -7.29 -12.63 5.36
N HIS A 130 -7.31 -13.97 5.24
CA HIS A 130 -8.57 -14.71 5.27
C HIS A 130 -8.91 -15.15 6.71
N LYS A 131 -10.02 -14.64 7.25
CA LYS A 131 -10.59 -15.09 8.53
C LYS A 131 -12.09 -15.32 8.34
N PRO A 132 -12.57 -16.56 8.40
CA PRO A 132 -14.00 -16.86 8.28
C PRO A 132 -14.83 -16.07 9.30
N THR A 133 -16.00 -15.60 8.89
CA THR A 133 -16.99 -14.91 9.73
C THR A 133 -16.58 -13.54 10.31
N ILE A 134 -15.38 -13.07 10.04
CA ILE A 134 -14.88 -11.78 10.54
C ILE A 134 -14.65 -10.84 9.36
N THR A 135 -15.08 -9.59 9.51
CA THR A 135 -14.81 -8.50 8.58
C THR A 135 -14.01 -7.41 9.27
N GLY A 136 -13.29 -6.60 8.50
CA GLY A 136 -12.55 -5.48 9.03
C GLY A 136 -11.19 -5.31 8.37
N TRP A 137 -10.25 -4.82 9.16
CA TRP A 137 -8.91 -4.49 8.73
C TRP A 137 -7.90 -5.05 9.73
N SER A 138 -6.75 -5.54 9.25
CA SER A 138 -5.72 -6.13 10.10
C SER A 138 -4.37 -6.16 9.39
N GLN A 139 -3.36 -5.61 10.02
CA GLN A 139 -1.96 -5.87 9.71
C GLN A 139 -1.51 -7.06 10.59
N ALA A 140 -1.62 -8.26 10.04
CA ALA A 140 -1.41 -9.51 10.78
C ALA A 140 -0.03 -10.13 10.54
N HIS A 141 0.78 -9.57 9.66
CA HIS A 141 2.11 -10.07 9.31
C HIS A 141 3.13 -8.91 9.26
N TYR A 142 4.37 -9.19 9.70
CA TYR A 142 5.44 -8.20 9.78
C TYR A 142 5.60 -7.37 8.49
N SER A 143 5.63 -8.02 7.32
CA SER A 143 5.80 -7.34 6.04
C SER A 143 4.67 -6.38 5.65
N GLN A 144 3.54 -6.39 6.36
CA GLN A 144 2.45 -5.44 6.15
C GLN A 144 2.71 -4.06 6.79
N PHE A 145 3.66 -3.98 7.74
CA PHE A 145 4.03 -2.73 8.41
C PHE A 145 5.03 -1.87 7.64
N ARG A 146 5.52 -2.33 6.51
CA ARG A 146 6.57 -1.65 5.74
C ARG A 146 6.23 -0.22 5.32
N LYS A 147 4.95 0.08 5.10
CA LYS A 147 4.49 1.40 4.66
C LYS A 147 4.14 2.33 5.83
N ASP A 148 4.25 1.85 7.05
CA ASP A 148 3.89 2.61 8.22
C ASP A 148 5.05 3.50 8.67
N GLU A 149 4.72 4.63 9.26
CA GLU A 149 5.70 5.53 9.88
C GLU A 149 5.83 5.19 11.37
N PHE A 150 7.07 5.13 11.85
CA PHE A 150 7.36 4.80 13.23
C PHE A 150 8.12 5.92 13.93
N THR A 151 7.77 6.17 15.19
CA THR A 151 8.51 7.07 16.06
C THR A 151 9.25 6.25 17.12
N ASN A 152 10.56 6.47 17.26
CA ASN A 152 11.44 5.75 18.20
C ASN A 152 11.53 4.22 17.98
N VAL A 153 11.06 3.74 16.85
CA VAL A 153 11.15 2.34 16.44
C VAL A 153 11.68 2.29 15.02
N ILE A 154 12.58 1.37 14.75
CA ILE A 154 13.08 1.08 13.41
C ILE A 154 12.42 -0.21 12.93
N TYR A 155 11.77 -0.14 11.79
CA TYR A 155 11.35 -1.30 11.04
C TYR A 155 12.52 -1.79 10.18
N ASP A 156 13.01 -3.00 10.43
CA ASP A 156 14.18 -3.54 9.75
C ASP A 156 13.74 -4.47 8.62
N GLU A 157 13.74 -3.96 7.38
CA GLU A 157 13.38 -4.76 6.20
C GLU A 157 14.33 -5.93 5.96
N SER A 158 15.58 -5.84 6.40
CA SER A 158 16.59 -6.87 6.18
C SER A 158 16.50 -8.04 7.15
N ALA A 159 15.85 -7.83 8.30
CA ALA A 159 15.79 -8.81 9.39
C ALA A 159 14.45 -9.59 9.45
N ASP A 160 13.55 -9.37 8.50
CA ASP A 160 12.25 -10.06 8.25
C ASP A 160 11.27 -10.16 9.44
N THR A 161 11.65 -9.82 10.67
CA THR A 161 10.79 -10.08 11.82
C THR A 161 11.01 -9.19 13.04
N THR A 162 11.87 -8.17 12.97
CA THR A 162 12.23 -7.40 14.15
C THR A 162 11.98 -5.92 14.04
N PHE A 163 11.26 -5.40 15.05
CA PHE A 163 11.28 -3.99 15.36
C PHE A 163 12.41 -3.73 16.35
N ARG A 164 13.20 -2.68 16.11
CA ARG A 164 14.23 -2.24 17.03
C ARG A 164 13.87 -0.87 17.59
N PHE A 165 14.03 -0.69 18.90
CA PHE A 165 13.93 0.63 19.49
C PHE A 165 15.15 1.47 19.13
N VAL A 166 14.92 2.73 18.79
CA VAL A 166 15.98 3.72 18.65
C VAL A 166 16.46 4.06 20.07
N THR A 167 17.55 3.45 20.49
CA THR A 167 18.19 3.79 21.77
C THR A 167 18.95 5.11 21.59
N THR A 168 18.26 6.23 21.75
CA THR A 168 18.89 7.55 21.78
C THR A 168 19.40 7.95 23.17
N PHE A 169 19.17 7.11 24.18
CA PHE A 169 19.57 7.39 25.56
C PHE A 169 20.85 6.66 25.88
N SER A 170 21.95 7.43 26.03
CA SER A 170 23.20 6.92 26.58
C SER A 170 23.19 6.88 28.11
N SER A 171 22.27 7.54 28.76
CA SER A 171 22.09 7.56 30.22
C SER A 171 20.67 7.94 30.60
N LEU A 172 20.19 7.37 31.71
CA LEU A 172 18.98 7.80 32.39
C LEU A 172 19.41 8.57 33.64
N GLU A 173 19.13 9.89 33.68
CA GLU A 173 19.34 10.70 34.85
C GLU A 173 18.03 10.77 35.64
N VAL A 174 18.03 10.22 36.85
CA VAL A 174 16.89 10.32 37.76
C VAL A 174 17.21 11.40 38.81
N ASN A 175 16.61 12.55 38.66
CA ASN A 175 16.72 13.66 39.62
C ASN A 175 15.59 13.56 40.64
N ASN A 176 15.95 13.35 41.88
CA ASN A 176 15.03 13.37 43.00
C ASN A 176 15.00 14.77 43.63
N TYR A 177 13.90 15.47 43.45
CA TYR A 177 13.71 16.84 44.03
C TYR A 177 13.21 16.85 45.46
N GLN A 178 13.00 15.68 46.07
CA GLN A 178 12.62 15.59 47.48
C GLN A 178 13.79 15.10 48.33
N ASN A 179 14.02 15.76 49.45
CA ASN A 179 14.94 15.26 50.46
C ASN A 179 14.42 13.92 51.04
N ILE A 180 14.85 12.82 50.48
CA ILE A 180 14.63 11.51 51.07
C ILE A 180 15.61 11.39 52.23
N SER A 181 15.08 11.17 53.42
CA SER A 181 15.93 10.90 54.59
C SER A 181 16.83 9.69 54.31
N ALA A 182 18.05 9.71 54.83
CA ALA A 182 19.10 8.75 54.56
C ALA A 182 18.77 7.28 54.94
N SER A 183 17.57 7.02 55.43
CA SER A 183 17.06 5.68 55.81
C SER A 183 16.32 4.96 54.70
N TYR A 184 16.11 5.57 53.54
CA TYR A 184 15.41 4.92 52.43
C TYR A 184 16.39 4.57 51.28
N ASN A 185 16.63 3.29 51.12
CA ASN A 185 17.45 2.78 50.03
C ASN A 185 16.56 2.02 49.01
N PRO A 186 16.05 2.69 47.96
CA PRO A 186 15.25 2.03 46.96
C PRO A 186 16.15 1.16 46.08
N ASN A 187 16.04 -0.16 46.24
CA ASN A 187 16.63 -1.10 45.27
C ASN A 187 15.86 -1.01 43.94
N PHE A 188 16.31 -0.19 43.04
CA PHE A 188 15.86 -0.21 41.65
C PHE A 188 16.52 -1.38 40.93
N LYS A 189 15.73 -2.37 40.53
CA LYS A 189 16.15 -3.33 39.51
C LYS A 189 15.44 -2.98 38.21
N ILE A 190 16.20 -2.59 37.21
CA ILE A 190 15.76 -2.56 35.83
C ILE A 190 16.13 -3.90 35.25
N ASN A 191 15.13 -4.72 34.87
CA ASN A 191 15.32 -5.96 34.11
C ASN A 191 15.18 -5.66 32.61
#